data_8fefe26bc240624205b4fdb7513049dc
#
_entry.id   8fefe26bc240624205b4fdb7513049dc
#
_cell.length_a   1.000
_cell.length_b   1.000
_cell.length_c   1.000
_cell.angle_alpha   90.00
_cell.angle_beta   90.00
_cell.angle_gamma   90.00
#
_symmetry.space_group_name_H-M   'P 1'
#
loop_
_entity.id
_entity.type
_entity.pdbx_description
1 polymer ?
#
loop_
_entity_poly.entity_id
_entity_poly.type
_entity_poly.pdbx_seq_one_letter_code
_entity_poly.pdbx_strand_id
1 'polypeptide(L)'
;AYLILFSMWNENRNKEEVHAVAAALELLHVATLLHDDVIDGADTRRGQETISSRFGNRVAIYAGDYLLTVCYQLLSKYSQDLAGIQLPTDGMMRVIEGELSQMEEGYNTDVTVQDYLKRIDGKTAQLFMLSCMMGERFTEMGELERARHIGNSIGMAFQLLDDILDYEVTSDQFGK
;
A
#
# COMPACT_ATOMS: atom_id res chain seq x y z
N ALA A 1 0.14 -8.10 -1.36
CA ALA A 1 0.48 -7.93 -2.80
C ALA A 1 0.87 -9.26 -3.43
N TYR A 2 1.87 -9.98 -2.93
CA TYR A 2 2.38 -11.23 -3.54
C TYR A 2 1.28 -12.26 -3.83
N LEU A 3 0.39 -12.54 -2.87
CA LEU A 3 -0.68 -13.53 -3.06
C LEU A 3 -1.66 -13.13 -4.15
N ILE A 4 -1.99 -11.84 -4.26
CA ILE A 4 -2.89 -11.32 -5.29
C ILE A 4 -2.24 -11.45 -6.67
N LEU A 5 -1.00 -11.00 -6.80
CA LEU A 5 -0.24 -11.10 -8.04
C LEU A 5 -0.06 -12.56 -8.49
N PHE A 6 0.29 -13.44 -7.56
CA PHE A 6 0.51 -14.84 -7.86
C PHE A 6 -0.77 -15.58 -8.25
N SER A 7 -1.92 -15.23 -7.65
CA SER A 7 -3.21 -15.84 -8.00
C SER A 7 -3.68 -15.51 -9.42
N MET A 8 -3.19 -14.40 -9.98
CA MET A 8 -3.50 -13.97 -11.35
C MET A 8 -2.43 -14.36 -12.37
N TRP A 9 -1.35 -15.00 -11.91
CA TRP A 9 -0.25 -15.38 -12.75
C TRP A 9 -0.60 -16.51 -13.70
N ASN A 10 -0.23 -16.37 -14.99
CA ASN A 10 -0.33 -17.41 -16.00
C ASN A 10 1.03 -18.14 -16.09
N GLU A 11 1.02 -19.49 -16.15
CA GLU A 11 2.22 -20.33 -16.22
C GLU A 11 3.14 -20.03 -17.41
N ASN A 12 2.64 -19.36 -18.45
CA ASN A 12 3.41 -18.94 -19.63
C ASN A 12 4.25 -17.67 -19.37
N ARG A 13 4.12 -17.02 -18.22
CA ARG A 13 4.87 -15.79 -17.87
C ARG A 13 6.11 -16.10 -17.03
N ASN A 14 7.05 -15.17 -17.09
CA ASN A 14 8.30 -15.28 -16.34
C ASN A 14 8.05 -15.10 -14.83
N LYS A 15 8.29 -16.16 -14.04
CA LYS A 15 8.17 -16.14 -12.57
C LYS A 15 9.05 -15.08 -11.91
N GLU A 16 10.24 -14.84 -12.43
CA GLU A 16 11.15 -13.83 -11.89
C GLU A 16 10.53 -12.43 -11.93
N GLU A 17 9.87 -12.09 -13.05
CA GLU A 17 9.19 -10.82 -13.23
C GLU A 17 8.04 -10.65 -12.22
N VAL A 18 7.19 -11.67 -12.09
CA VAL A 18 6.08 -11.66 -11.12
C VAL A 18 6.58 -11.49 -9.70
N HIS A 19 7.63 -12.24 -9.32
CA HIS A 19 8.23 -12.13 -7.98
C HIS A 19 8.86 -10.74 -7.75
N ALA A 20 9.55 -10.20 -8.76
CA ALA A 20 10.18 -8.88 -8.65
C ALA A 20 9.13 -7.77 -8.49
N VAL A 21 8.04 -7.81 -9.25
CA VAL A 21 6.94 -6.84 -9.13
C VAL A 21 6.22 -6.99 -7.79
N ALA A 22 5.97 -8.22 -7.34
CA ALA A 22 5.38 -8.45 -6.03
C ALA A 22 6.26 -7.91 -4.90
N ALA A 23 7.58 -8.17 -4.97
CA ALA A 23 8.54 -7.63 -4.01
C ALA A 23 8.61 -6.09 -4.05
N ALA A 24 8.55 -5.49 -5.25
CA ALA A 24 8.51 -4.04 -5.38
C ALA A 24 7.29 -3.41 -4.69
N LEU A 25 6.10 -4.01 -4.84
CA LEU A 25 4.89 -3.54 -4.16
C LEU A 25 4.94 -3.74 -2.63
N GLU A 26 5.55 -4.81 -2.14
CA GLU A 26 5.79 -4.99 -0.71
C GLU A 26 6.78 -3.96 -0.17
N LEU A 27 7.87 -3.67 -0.92
CA LEU A 27 8.83 -2.63 -0.54
C LEU A 27 8.17 -1.24 -0.51
N LEU A 28 7.30 -0.94 -1.49
CA LEU A 28 6.50 0.26 -1.49
C LEU A 28 5.67 0.36 -0.21
N HIS A 29 4.93 -0.71 0.13
CA HIS A 29 4.12 -0.75 1.34
C HIS A 29 4.96 -0.55 2.62
N VAL A 30 6.08 -1.26 2.74
CA VAL A 30 6.95 -1.12 3.91
C VAL A 30 7.55 0.30 3.99
N ALA A 31 7.90 0.90 2.87
CA ALA A 31 8.41 2.27 2.84
C ALA A 31 7.38 3.29 3.35
N THR A 32 6.12 3.18 2.92
CA THR A 32 5.05 4.05 3.43
C THR A 32 4.83 3.84 4.93
N LEU A 33 4.85 2.60 5.43
CA LEU A 33 4.75 2.32 6.86
C LEU A 33 5.89 2.93 7.68
N LEU A 34 7.12 2.95 7.16
CA LEU A 34 8.25 3.59 7.85
C LEU A 34 8.08 5.11 7.95
N HIS A 35 7.56 5.74 6.90
CA HIS A 35 7.24 7.17 6.92
C HIS A 35 6.07 7.47 7.86
N ASP A 36 5.01 6.66 7.83
CA ASP A 36 3.86 6.79 8.73
C ASP A 36 4.27 6.67 10.19
N ASP A 37 5.15 5.71 10.56
CA ASP A 37 5.66 5.58 11.93
C ASP A 37 6.37 6.84 12.43
N VAL A 38 7.01 7.60 11.52
CA VAL A 38 7.63 8.88 11.86
C VAL A 38 6.60 9.98 12.01
N ILE A 39 5.62 10.04 11.09
CA ILE A 39 4.57 11.05 11.06
C ILE A 39 3.67 10.92 12.29
N ASP A 40 3.26 9.70 12.60
CA ASP A 40 2.38 9.37 13.72
C ASP A 40 3.11 9.37 15.08
N GLY A 41 4.45 9.42 15.09
CA GLY A 41 5.27 9.29 16.30
C GLY A 41 5.08 7.94 16.98
N ALA A 42 4.88 6.88 16.20
CA ALA A 42 4.58 5.54 16.71
C ALA A 42 5.84 4.89 17.32
N ASP A 43 5.79 4.52 18.60
CA ASP A 43 6.87 3.80 19.26
C ASP A 43 6.90 2.32 18.90
N THR A 44 5.73 1.73 18.67
CA THR A 44 5.59 0.30 18.37
C THR A 44 4.64 0.06 17.21
N ARG A 45 4.89 -1.00 16.45
CA ARG A 45 4.01 -1.52 15.39
C ARG A 45 3.94 -3.04 15.50
N ARG A 46 2.73 -3.57 15.63
CA ARG A 46 2.47 -5.02 15.81
C ARG A 46 3.30 -5.63 16.97
N GLY A 47 3.39 -4.88 18.07
CA GLY A 47 4.11 -5.30 19.27
C GLY A 47 5.65 -5.26 19.16
N GLN A 48 6.19 -4.70 18.08
CA GLN A 48 7.64 -4.49 17.90
C GLN A 48 7.97 -3.01 17.88
N GLU A 49 9.16 -2.66 18.37
CA GLU A 49 9.69 -1.31 18.32
C GLU A 49 9.86 -0.85 16.86
N THR A 50 9.44 0.39 16.56
CA THR A 50 9.60 0.98 15.22
C THR A 50 11.04 1.38 14.93
N ILE A 51 11.37 1.55 13.65
CA ILE A 51 12.69 2.06 13.24
C ILE A 51 12.91 3.49 13.76
N SER A 52 11.87 4.31 13.77
CA SER A 52 11.91 5.68 14.29
C SER A 52 12.19 5.73 15.80
N SER A 53 11.55 4.87 16.57
CA SER A 53 11.79 4.74 18.01
C SER A 53 13.22 4.25 18.31
N ARG A 54 13.67 3.23 17.59
CA ARG A 54 14.95 2.58 17.88
C ARG A 54 16.18 3.34 17.36
N PHE A 55 16.10 3.95 16.19
CA PHE A 55 17.25 4.56 15.50
C PHE A 55 17.07 6.06 15.22
N GLY A 56 15.90 6.61 15.56
CA GLY A 56 15.52 8.00 15.33
C GLY A 56 14.92 8.25 13.96
N ASN A 57 14.11 9.33 13.87
CA ASN A 57 13.33 9.71 12.70
C ASN A 57 14.17 9.85 11.42
N ARG A 58 15.40 10.40 11.52
CA ARG A 58 16.28 10.57 10.35
C ARG A 58 16.62 9.23 9.69
N VAL A 59 16.89 8.20 10.51
CA VAL A 59 17.21 6.86 9.98
C VAL A 59 15.95 6.24 9.35
N ALA A 60 14.79 6.37 9.99
CA ALA A 60 13.54 5.85 9.46
C ALA A 60 13.16 6.48 8.11
N ILE A 61 13.30 7.82 7.97
CA ILE A 61 13.04 8.52 6.71
C ILE A 61 13.96 8.01 5.60
N TYR A 62 15.30 7.99 5.84
CA TYR A 62 16.24 7.49 4.82
C TYR A 62 16.06 6.00 4.51
N ALA A 63 15.62 5.19 5.48
CA ALA A 63 15.29 3.79 5.24
C ALA A 63 14.08 3.66 4.31
N GLY A 64 13.02 4.44 4.53
CA GLY A 64 11.86 4.50 3.64
C GLY A 64 12.25 4.95 2.22
N ASP A 65 13.01 6.04 2.10
CA ASP A 65 13.51 6.54 0.80
C ASP A 65 14.36 5.51 0.06
N TYR A 66 15.20 4.78 0.80
CA TYR A 66 16.00 3.70 0.24
C TYR A 66 15.13 2.56 -0.30
N LEU A 67 14.12 2.13 0.45
CA LEU A 67 13.18 1.09 0.00
C LEU A 67 12.39 1.53 -1.24
N LEU A 68 11.97 2.79 -1.32
CA LEU A 68 11.36 3.36 -2.53
C LEU A 68 12.31 3.29 -3.73
N THR A 69 13.58 3.64 -3.51
CA THR A 69 14.59 3.55 -4.57
C THR A 69 14.79 2.12 -5.06
N VAL A 70 14.83 1.13 -4.15
CA VAL A 70 14.92 -0.29 -4.51
C VAL A 70 13.65 -0.76 -5.24
N CYS A 71 12.47 -0.31 -4.79
CA CYS A 71 11.19 -0.57 -5.47
C CYS A 71 11.25 -0.12 -6.94
N TYR A 72 11.63 1.13 -7.21
CA TYR A 72 11.75 1.64 -8.57
C TYR A 72 12.82 0.93 -9.38
N GLN A 73 13.94 0.54 -8.77
CA GLN A 73 14.97 -0.23 -9.42
C GLN A 73 14.46 -1.60 -9.89
N LEU A 74 13.67 -2.29 -9.05
CA LEU A 74 13.03 -3.56 -9.43
C LEU A 74 12.03 -3.37 -10.57
N LEU A 75 11.14 -2.39 -10.45
CA LEU A 75 10.15 -2.09 -11.49
C LEU A 75 10.84 -1.74 -12.82
N SER A 76 11.86 -0.90 -12.81
CA SER A 76 12.61 -0.52 -14.01
C SER A 76 13.35 -1.68 -14.66
N LYS A 77 13.89 -2.61 -13.84
CA LYS A 77 14.64 -3.76 -14.35
C LYS A 77 13.73 -4.83 -14.98
N TYR A 78 12.54 -5.03 -14.41
CA TYR A 78 11.67 -6.14 -14.78
C TYR A 78 10.40 -5.71 -15.55
N SER A 79 10.13 -4.42 -15.68
CA SER A 79 9.04 -3.95 -16.55
C SER A 79 9.47 -3.99 -18.01
N GLN A 80 8.66 -4.63 -18.84
CA GLN A 80 8.92 -4.74 -20.28
C GLN A 80 8.42 -3.54 -21.07
N ASP A 81 7.57 -2.70 -20.47
CA ASP A 81 6.97 -1.54 -21.09
C ASP A 81 6.80 -0.36 -20.10
N LEU A 82 6.46 0.79 -20.65
CA LEU A 82 6.26 2.01 -19.86
C LEU A 82 5.10 1.88 -18.85
N ALA A 83 4.03 1.18 -19.19
CA ALA A 83 2.88 1.02 -18.32
C ALA A 83 3.22 0.22 -17.03
N GLY A 84 4.20 -0.68 -17.08
CA GLY A 84 4.70 -1.39 -15.90
C GLY A 84 5.42 -0.50 -14.89
N ILE A 85 5.83 0.71 -15.31
CA ILE A 85 6.41 1.73 -14.42
C ILE A 85 5.35 2.78 -14.06
N GLN A 86 4.53 3.19 -15.01
CA GLN A 86 3.51 4.23 -14.80
C GLN A 86 2.44 3.83 -13.79
N LEU A 87 1.89 2.62 -13.89
CA LEU A 87 0.85 2.16 -12.97
C LEU A 87 1.27 2.19 -11.49
N PRO A 88 2.44 1.63 -11.10
CA PRO A 88 2.92 1.76 -9.73
C PRO A 88 3.21 3.20 -9.31
N THR A 89 3.75 4.01 -10.22
CA THR A 89 4.04 5.43 -9.94
C THR A 89 2.77 6.23 -9.69
N ASP A 90 1.76 6.06 -10.54
CA ASP A 90 0.46 6.72 -10.38
C ASP A 90 -0.26 6.24 -9.10
N GLY A 91 -0.15 4.95 -8.79
CA GLY A 91 -0.69 4.40 -7.54
C GLY A 91 -0.03 5.01 -6.31
N MET A 92 1.30 5.15 -6.33
CA MET A 92 2.05 5.78 -5.26
C MET A 92 1.71 7.27 -5.09
N MET A 93 1.58 8.01 -6.19
CA MET A 93 1.14 9.41 -6.12
C MET A 93 -0.20 9.54 -5.41
N ARG A 94 -1.17 8.70 -5.73
CA ARG A 94 -2.49 8.71 -5.07
C ARG A 94 -2.41 8.37 -3.57
N VAL A 95 -1.55 7.44 -3.18
CA VAL A 95 -1.33 7.14 -1.74
C VAL A 95 -0.80 8.38 -1.03
N ILE A 96 0.22 9.04 -1.58
CA ILE A 96 0.81 10.25 -0.98
C ILE A 96 -0.21 11.40 -0.97
N GLU A 97 -0.97 11.61 -2.03
CA GLU A 97 -2.04 12.62 -2.09
C GLU A 97 -3.13 12.36 -1.03
N GLY A 98 -3.48 11.08 -0.80
CA GLY A 98 -4.41 10.68 0.24
C GLY A 98 -3.89 11.01 1.64
N GLU A 99 -2.62 10.73 1.93
CA GLU A 99 -1.97 11.07 3.21
C GLU A 99 -1.90 12.58 3.42
N LEU A 100 -1.49 13.34 2.40
CA LEU A 100 -1.44 14.82 2.49
C LEU A 100 -2.83 15.43 2.74
N SER A 101 -3.86 14.94 2.04
CA SER A 101 -5.25 15.38 2.25
C SER A 101 -5.72 15.10 3.68
N GLN A 102 -5.36 13.94 4.23
CA GLN A 102 -5.69 13.58 5.62
C GLN A 102 -5.03 14.54 6.62
N MET A 103 -3.79 14.96 6.37
CA MET A 103 -3.09 15.93 7.24
C MET A 103 -3.74 17.32 7.21
N GLU A 104 -4.25 17.77 6.05
CA GLU A 104 -4.93 19.05 5.91
C GLU A 104 -6.29 19.09 6.63
N GLU A 105 -7.01 17.97 6.66
CA GLU A 105 -8.32 17.87 7.31
C GLU A 105 -8.23 17.98 8.85
N GLY A 106 -7.09 17.65 9.44
CA GLY A 106 -6.80 17.78 10.87
C GLY A 106 -7.88 17.14 11.75
N TYR A 107 -8.20 17.79 12.90
CA TYR A 107 -9.25 17.35 13.84
C TYR A 107 -10.63 17.91 13.44
N ASN A 108 -11.02 17.78 12.17
CA ASN A 108 -12.35 18.18 11.73
C ASN A 108 -13.41 17.20 12.26
N THR A 109 -14.35 17.70 13.07
CA THR A 109 -15.45 16.91 13.64
C THR A 109 -16.65 16.80 12.71
N ASP A 110 -16.69 17.56 11.61
CA ASP A 110 -17.79 17.59 10.66
C ASP A 110 -17.55 16.66 9.45
N VAL A 111 -16.75 15.59 9.64
CA VAL A 111 -16.41 14.60 8.62
C VAL A 111 -17.68 13.80 8.24
N THR A 112 -18.00 13.80 6.95
CA THR A 112 -19.11 13.01 6.42
C THR A 112 -18.68 11.56 6.14
N VAL A 113 -19.66 10.66 6.01
CA VAL A 113 -19.40 9.28 5.55
C VAL A 113 -18.69 9.27 4.19
N GLN A 114 -19.02 10.22 3.31
CA GLN A 114 -18.36 10.32 2.00
C GLN A 114 -16.89 10.71 2.11
N ASP A 115 -16.53 11.61 3.03
CA ASP A 115 -15.14 12.00 3.27
C ASP A 115 -14.35 10.83 3.86
N TYR A 116 -14.94 10.10 4.81
CA TYR A 116 -14.37 8.86 5.34
C TYR A 116 -14.12 7.83 4.24
N LEU A 117 -15.09 7.55 3.38
CA LEU A 117 -14.93 6.59 2.28
C LEU A 117 -13.86 7.03 1.28
N LYS A 118 -13.76 8.31 0.95
CA LYS A 118 -12.67 8.83 0.10
C LYS A 118 -11.30 8.64 0.74
N ARG A 119 -11.20 8.86 2.05
CA ARG A 119 -9.95 8.69 2.79
C ARG A 119 -9.47 7.24 2.75
N ILE A 120 -10.32 6.27 3.06
CA ILE A 120 -9.93 4.86 3.01
C ILE A 120 -9.67 4.37 1.59
N ASP A 121 -10.35 4.92 0.59
CA ASP A 121 -10.06 4.68 -0.82
C ASP A 121 -8.65 5.15 -1.18
N GLY A 122 -8.28 6.38 -0.82
CA GLY A 122 -6.97 6.95 -1.12
C GLY A 122 -5.82 6.28 -0.37
N LYS A 123 -6.01 5.95 0.91
CA LYS A 123 -4.94 5.40 1.75
C LYS A 123 -4.78 3.88 1.59
N THR A 124 -5.80 3.13 1.87
CA THR A 124 -5.71 1.66 2.00
C THR A 124 -6.06 0.94 0.70
N ALA A 125 -7.15 1.33 0.02
CA ALA A 125 -7.61 0.60 -1.15
C ALA A 125 -6.66 0.71 -2.35
N GLN A 126 -5.86 1.78 -2.45
CA GLN A 126 -4.93 2.00 -3.56
C GLN A 126 -3.90 0.87 -3.71
N LEU A 127 -3.33 0.36 -2.61
CA LEU A 127 -2.34 -0.71 -2.70
C LEU A 127 -2.96 -2.05 -3.12
N PHE A 128 -4.17 -2.35 -2.67
CA PHE A 128 -4.92 -3.52 -3.13
C PHE A 128 -5.26 -3.41 -4.61
N MET A 129 -5.76 -2.25 -5.02
CA MET A 129 -6.08 -1.95 -6.40
C MET A 129 -4.86 -2.09 -7.31
N LEU A 130 -3.74 -1.47 -6.92
CA LEU A 130 -2.48 -1.56 -7.65
C LEU A 130 -1.99 -3.02 -7.75
N SER A 131 -2.10 -3.80 -6.67
CA SER A 131 -1.69 -5.21 -6.68
C SER A 131 -2.53 -6.05 -7.65
N CYS A 132 -3.85 -5.83 -7.72
CA CYS A 132 -4.73 -6.49 -8.67
C CYS A 132 -4.43 -6.07 -10.11
N MET A 133 -4.24 -4.77 -10.36
CA MET A 133 -3.91 -4.25 -11.70
C MET A 133 -2.57 -4.76 -12.20
N MET A 134 -1.54 -4.80 -11.34
CA MET A 134 -0.24 -5.36 -11.69
C MET A 134 -0.32 -6.86 -11.93
N GLY A 135 -1.15 -7.59 -11.17
CA GLY A 135 -1.41 -9.00 -11.40
C GLY A 135 -2.08 -9.27 -12.75
N GLU A 136 -3.07 -8.44 -13.12
CA GLU A 136 -3.77 -8.53 -14.39
C GLU A 136 -2.81 -8.42 -15.59
N ARG A 137 -1.77 -7.61 -15.50
CA ARG A 137 -0.75 -7.47 -16.55
C ARG A 137 -0.02 -8.79 -16.87
N PHE A 138 -0.06 -9.77 -15.98
CA PHE A 138 0.49 -11.11 -16.19
C PHE A 138 -0.53 -12.11 -16.71
N THR A 139 -1.77 -11.67 -16.96
CA THR A 139 -2.81 -12.46 -17.60
C THR A 139 -2.90 -12.12 -19.10
N GLU A 140 -3.64 -12.90 -19.86
CA GLU A 140 -3.97 -12.63 -21.26
C GLU A 140 -5.37 -12.00 -21.42
N MET A 141 -6.05 -11.72 -20.29
CA MET A 141 -7.47 -11.36 -20.30
C MET A 141 -7.71 -9.89 -20.67
N GLY A 142 -6.76 -9.00 -20.36
CA GLY A 142 -6.87 -7.56 -20.67
C GLY A 142 -7.97 -6.82 -19.88
N GLU A 143 -8.34 -7.34 -18.70
CA GLU A 143 -9.44 -6.81 -17.88
C GLU A 143 -8.97 -5.86 -16.77
N LEU A 144 -8.09 -4.92 -17.10
CA LEU A 144 -7.46 -4.01 -16.14
C LEU A 144 -8.47 -3.24 -15.27
N GLU A 145 -9.58 -2.75 -15.86
CA GLU A 145 -10.62 -2.04 -15.12
C GLU A 145 -11.35 -2.95 -14.13
N ARG A 146 -11.56 -4.21 -14.50
CA ARG A 146 -12.14 -5.20 -13.59
C ARG A 146 -11.22 -5.49 -12.42
N ALA A 147 -9.91 -5.67 -12.69
CA ALA A 147 -8.91 -5.86 -11.65
C ALA A 147 -8.84 -4.65 -10.71
N ARG A 148 -8.94 -3.43 -11.24
CA ARG A 148 -9.03 -2.19 -10.47
C ARG A 148 -10.22 -2.20 -9.52
N HIS A 149 -11.42 -2.51 -10.01
CA HIS A 149 -12.62 -2.55 -9.18
C HIS A 149 -12.58 -3.64 -8.10
N ILE A 150 -12.05 -4.82 -8.43
CA ILE A 150 -11.88 -5.90 -7.45
C ILE A 150 -10.93 -5.47 -6.34
N GLY A 151 -9.75 -4.94 -6.70
CA GLY A 151 -8.77 -4.48 -5.73
C GLY A 151 -9.31 -3.37 -4.83
N ASN A 152 -10.00 -2.39 -5.41
CA ASN A 152 -10.65 -1.33 -4.66
C ASN A 152 -11.67 -1.90 -3.65
N SER A 153 -12.58 -2.76 -4.10
CA SER A 153 -13.61 -3.36 -3.24
C SER A 153 -13.00 -4.17 -2.09
N ILE A 154 -11.92 -4.91 -2.33
CA ILE A 154 -11.21 -5.67 -1.30
C ILE A 154 -10.57 -4.71 -0.30
N GLY A 155 -9.87 -3.68 -0.77
CA GLY A 155 -9.20 -2.71 0.09
C GLY A 155 -10.16 -1.90 0.95
N MET A 156 -11.28 -1.47 0.38
CA MET A 156 -12.36 -0.79 1.11
C MET A 156 -12.96 -1.68 2.19
N ALA A 157 -13.28 -2.93 1.86
CA ALA A 157 -13.82 -3.88 2.82
C ALA A 157 -12.81 -4.21 3.94
N PHE A 158 -11.53 -4.33 3.59
CA PHE A 158 -10.45 -4.56 4.56
C PHE A 158 -10.38 -3.43 5.59
N GLN A 159 -10.33 -2.17 5.13
CA GLN A 159 -10.23 -1.03 6.05
C GLN A 159 -11.48 -0.84 6.90
N LEU A 160 -12.68 -1.02 6.32
CA LEU A 160 -13.92 -0.98 7.08
C LEU A 160 -13.94 -2.02 8.20
N LEU A 161 -13.47 -3.23 7.91
CA LEU A 161 -13.40 -4.29 8.91
C LEU A 161 -12.36 -3.99 10.00
N ASP A 162 -11.20 -3.46 9.62
CA ASP A 162 -10.13 -3.06 10.54
C ASP A 162 -10.62 -1.99 11.52
N ASP A 163 -11.29 -0.96 11.01
CA ASP A 163 -11.86 0.11 11.83
C ASP A 163 -12.98 -0.40 12.77
N ILE A 164 -13.82 -1.34 12.33
CA ILE A 164 -14.86 -1.95 13.18
C ILE A 164 -14.20 -2.76 14.32
N LEU A 165 -13.18 -3.54 14.00
CA LEU A 165 -12.47 -4.35 14.98
C LEU A 165 -11.76 -3.46 16.03
N ASP A 166 -11.21 -2.33 15.62
CA ASP A 166 -10.58 -1.37 16.54
C ASP A 166 -11.61 -0.80 17.57
N TYR A 167 -12.89 -0.68 17.19
CA TYR A 167 -13.96 -0.28 18.11
C TYR A 167 -14.45 -1.41 19.03
N GLU A 168 -14.45 -2.65 18.55
CA GLU A 168 -15.02 -3.79 19.31
C GLU A 168 -14.04 -4.39 20.29
N VAL A 169 -12.74 -4.21 20.09
CA VAL A 169 -11.70 -4.86 20.91
C VAL A 169 -11.04 -3.86 21.82
N THR A 170 -11.14 -4.12 23.13
CA THR A 170 -10.39 -3.36 24.14
C THR A 170 -8.89 -3.62 24.01
N SER A 171 -8.08 -2.60 24.28
CA SER A 171 -6.62 -2.55 24.13
C SER A 171 -5.84 -3.75 24.70
N ASP A 172 -6.42 -4.48 25.66
CA ASP A 172 -5.82 -5.64 26.31
C ASP A 172 -5.82 -6.92 25.45
N GLN A 173 -6.60 -6.98 24.38
CA GLN A 173 -6.72 -8.16 23.51
C GLN A 173 -5.88 -8.07 22.23
N PHE A 174 -5.45 -6.88 21.81
CA PHE A 174 -4.67 -6.69 20.58
C PHE A 174 -3.18 -6.39 20.81
N GLY A 175 -2.70 -6.26 22.04
CA GLY A 175 -1.28 -6.04 22.33
C GLY A 175 -0.71 -4.74 21.75
N LYS A 176 -1.53 -3.70 21.73
CA LYS A 176 -1.08 -2.33 21.45
C LYS A 176 -0.54 -1.68 22.70
#